data_3b4e4781af2f6ca2f6383685648cd639
#
_entry.id   3b4e4781af2f6ca2f6383685648cd639
#
_cell.length_a   1.000
_cell.length_b   1.000
_cell.length_c   1.000
_cell.angle_alpha   90.00
_cell.angle_beta   90.00
_cell.angle_gamma   90.00
#
_symmetry.space_group_name_H-M   'P 1'
#
loop_
_entity.id
_entity.type
_entity.pdbx_description
1 polymer ?
#
loop_
_entity_poly.entity_id
_entity_poly.type
_entity_poly.pdbx_seq_one_letter_code
_entity_poly.pdbx_strand_id
1 'polypeptide(L)'
;VITDARLAAALAKEAGELLLEIRAADAGDAPKDLGRRGDEQANTLLLSRLAEHRPGDAVLSEESTDDPARLEAHRVWIIDPLDGTREYSMPGRDDWAVHVALWETGAEITAAAVSLPAIEEVFSTDGPVRLTAPPGVFGESRRLRLVVSDSRPPAFTDAVAGRVFADVVPMGSAGAKTMAVVRGEADAYLHAGGQWEWDSAAPVGVALAAGLHASRLDGSALVYNQPRPYLPDLLVCRAELASSLLDAVAPFCD
;
A
#
# COMPACT_ATOMS: atom_id res chain seq x y z
N VAL A 1 -9.72 -10.95 23.57
CA VAL A 1 -9.65 -11.22 22.11
C VAL A 1 -9.00 -10.01 21.47
N ILE A 2 -7.96 -10.21 20.65
CA ILE A 2 -7.30 -9.14 19.91
C ILE A 2 -8.25 -8.59 18.83
N THR A 3 -8.31 -7.26 18.67
CA THR A 3 -9.06 -6.62 17.57
C THR A 3 -8.43 -6.92 16.22
N ASP A 4 -9.20 -6.84 15.13
CA ASP A 4 -8.67 -7.12 13.78
C ASP A 4 -7.61 -6.08 13.35
N ALA A 5 -7.82 -4.81 13.71
CA ALA A 5 -6.82 -3.76 13.44
C ALA A 5 -5.50 -4.04 14.20
N ARG A 6 -5.57 -4.45 15.45
CA ARG A 6 -4.40 -4.82 16.22
C ARG A 6 -3.73 -6.10 15.72
N LEU A 7 -4.53 -7.06 15.24
CA LEU A 7 -4.01 -8.26 14.59
C LEU A 7 -3.27 -7.90 13.30
N ALA A 8 -3.87 -7.08 12.43
CA ALA A 8 -3.23 -6.61 11.20
C ALA A 8 -1.87 -5.96 11.49
N ALA A 9 -1.81 -5.06 12.49
CA ALA A 9 -0.57 -4.40 12.89
C ALA A 9 0.49 -5.39 13.40
N ALA A 10 0.09 -6.35 14.23
CA ALA A 10 1.00 -7.37 14.76
C ALA A 10 1.56 -8.27 13.65
N LEU A 11 0.71 -8.70 12.72
CA LEU A 11 1.09 -9.56 11.60
C LEU A 11 2.02 -8.84 10.62
N ALA A 12 1.69 -7.60 10.25
CA ALA A 12 2.55 -6.81 9.36
C ALA A 12 3.94 -6.56 9.98
N LYS A 13 3.99 -6.33 11.29
CA LYS A 13 5.24 -6.17 12.03
C LYS A 13 6.05 -7.48 12.06
N GLU A 14 5.42 -8.60 12.46
CA GLU A 14 6.08 -9.91 12.57
C GLU A 14 6.64 -10.37 11.21
N ALA A 15 5.89 -10.21 10.13
CA ALA A 15 6.37 -10.51 8.77
C ALA A 15 7.52 -9.58 8.35
N GLY A 16 7.46 -8.30 8.71
CA GLY A 16 8.53 -7.34 8.45
C GLY A 16 9.83 -7.69 9.18
N GLU A 17 9.75 -8.10 10.45
CA GLU A 17 10.90 -8.57 11.23
C GLU A 17 11.53 -9.82 10.59
N LEU A 18 10.71 -10.79 10.18
CA LEU A 18 11.19 -11.97 9.45
C LEU A 18 11.93 -11.59 8.15
N LEU A 19 11.39 -10.66 7.38
CA LEU A 19 12.01 -10.19 6.13
C LEU A 19 13.37 -9.52 6.39
N LEU A 20 13.51 -8.75 7.47
CA LEU A 20 14.80 -8.17 7.87
C LEU A 20 15.80 -9.27 8.26
N GLU A 21 15.38 -10.31 8.99
CA GLU A 21 16.22 -11.44 9.34
C GLU A 21 16.71 -12.19 8.09
N ILE A 22 15.80 -12.47 7.13
CA ILE A 22 16.13 -13.13 5.85
C ILE A 22 17.14 -12.30 5.07
N ARG A 23 16.93 -10.97 5.00
CA ARG A 23 17.82 -10.04 4.28
C ARG A 23 19.19 -9.95 4.94
N ALA A 24 19.25 -9.92 6.28
CA ALA A 24 20.50 -9.87 7.05
C ALA A 24 21.30 -11.17 6.97
N ALA A 25 20.63 -12.32 6.86
CA ALA A 25 21.24 -13.63 6.72
C ALA A 25 21.68 -13.96 5.27
N ASP A 26 21.39 -13.06 4.32
CA ASP A 26 21.75 -13.28 2.92
C ASP A 26 23.26 -13.32 2.73
N ALA A 27 23.76 -14.45 2.22
CA ALA A 27 25.17 -14.71 2.00
C ALA A 27 25.68 -14.28 0.59
N GLY A 28 24.88 -13.48 -0.12
CA GLY A 28 25.18 -13.02 -1.48
C GLY A 28 24.46 -13.85 -2.55
N ASP A 29 23.27 -14.31 -2.23
CA ASP A 29 22.35 -14.92 -3.20
C ASP A 29 22.05 -13.97 -4.37
N ALA A 30 21.62 -14.50 -5.49
CA ALA A 30 21.13 -13.65 -6.57
C ALA A 30 19.91 -12.84 -6.06
N PRO A 31 19.79 -11.55 -6.38
CA PRO A 31 18.69 -10.70 -5.89
C PRO A 31 17.30 -11.32 -6.06
N LYS A 32 17.07 -12.02 -7.19
CA LYS A 32 15.81 -12.71 -7.47
C LYS A 32 15.52 -13.86 -6.48
N ASP A 33 16.55 -14.54 -6.01
CA ASP A 33 16.38 -15.66 -5.06
C ASP A 33 16.13 -15.12 -3.64
N LEU A 34 16.74 -14.01 -3.28
CA LEU A 34 16.46 -13.32 -2.02
C LEU A 34 15.01 -12.84 -1.98
N GLY A 35 14.52 -12.16 -3.04
CA GLY A 35 13.13 -11.71 -3.15
C GLY A 35 12.16 -12.88 -3.00
N ARG A 36 12.28 -13.90 -3.85
CA ARG A 36 11.43 -15.10 -3.79
C ARG A 36 11.41 -15.77 -2.41
N ARG A 37 12.55 -15.85 -1.74
CA ARG A 37 12.63 -16.41 -0.38
C ARG A 37 11.91 -15.55 0.65
N GLY A 38 11.98 -14.22 0.52
CA GLY A 38 11.23 -13.28 1.33
C GLY A 38 9.72 -13.45 1.15
N ASP A 39 9.26 -13.42 -0.09
CA ASP A 39 7.84 -13.61 -0.46
C ASP A 39 7.30 -14.92 0.12
N GLU A 40 7.94 -16.07 -0.16
CA GLU A 40 7.49 -17.39 0.27
C GLU A 40 7.41 -17.52 1.80
N GLN A 41 8.42 -17.02 2.53
CA GLN A 41 8.46 -17.18 3.98
C GLN A 41 7.51 -16.21 4.69
N ALA A 42 7.43 -14.96 4.23
CA ALA A 42 6.48 -14.00 4.78
C ALA A 42 5.02 -14.44 4.52
N ASN A 43 4.72 -14.95 3.32
CA ASN A 43 3.40 -15.50 3.00
C ASN A 43 3.05 -16.69 3.93
N THR A 44 3.97 -17.64 4.09
CA THR A 44 3.75 -18.79 4.98
C THR A 44 3.46 -18.36 6.40
N LEU A 45 4.19 -17.39 6.94
CA LEU A 45 3.98 -16.82 8.27
C LEU A 45 2.59 -16.20 8.38
N LEU A 46 2.23 -15.29 7.46
CA LEU A 46 0.95 -14.57 7.49
C LEU A 46 -0.23 -15.54 7.40
N LEU A 47 -0.21 -16.50 6.47
CA LEU A 47 -1.27 -17.50 6.34
C LEU A 47 -1.41 -18.37 7.60
N SER A 48 -0.30 -18.81 8.20
CA SER A 48 -0.32 -19.61 9.42
C SER A 48 -0.94 -18.83 10.59
N ARG A 49 -0.56 -17.58 10.77
CA ARG A 49 -1.10 -16.73 11.84
C ARG A 49 -2.58 -16.39 11.64
N LEU A 50 -2.98 -16.11 10.38
CA LEU A 50 -4.39 -15.86 10.08
C LEU A 50 -5.23 -17.12 10.34
N ALA A 51 -4.77 -18.30 9.94
CA ALA A 51 -5.46 -19.56 10.25
C ALA A 51 -5.57 -19.84 11.76
N GLU A 52 -4.58 -19.43 12.55
CA GLU A 52 -4.60 -19.56 14.02
C GLU A 52 -5.59 -18.59 14.68
N HIS A 53 -5.57 -17.32 14.27
CA HIS A 53 -6.34 -16.27 14.94
C HIS A 53 -7.73 -16.04 14.34
N ARG A 54 -7.93 -16.36 13.06
CA ARG A 54 -9.17 -16.14 12.29
C ARG A 54 -9.49 -17.33 11.38
N PRO A 55 -9.67 -18.55 11.91
CA PRO A 55 -9.81 -19.78 11.11
C PRO A 55 -11.06 -19.81 10.22
N GLY A 56 -12.00 -18.88 10.40
CA GLY A 56 -13.21 -18.78 9.58
C GLY A 56 -13.17 -17.71 8.50
N ASP A 57 -12.09 -16.94 8.42
CA ASP A 57 -11.95 -15.87 7.43
C ASP A 57 -11.24 -16.40 6.17
N ALA A 58 -11.63 -15.88 5.00
CA ALA A 58 -10.93 -16.14 3.75
C ALA A 58 -9.69 -15.26 3.61
N VAL A 59 -8.77 -15.65 2.72
CA VAL A 59 -7.56 -14.89 2.42
C VAL A 59 -7.36 -14.74 0.91
N LEU A 60 -7.03 -13.54 0.48
CA LEU A 60 -6.50 -13.21 -0.85
C LEU A 60 -5.04 -12.76 -0.65
N SER A 61 -4.09 -13.46 -1.24
CA SER A 61 -2.67 -13.15 -1.15
C SER A 61 -2.03 -13.12 -2.53
N GLU A 62 -1.05 -12.23 -2.74
CA GLU A 62 -0.23 -12.21 -3.96
C GLU A 62 0.44 -13.55 -4.21
N GLU A 63 0.97 -14.17 -3.16
CA GLU A 63 1.81 -15.37 -3.23
C GLU A 63 1.02 -16.69 -3.12
N SER A 64 -0.31 -16.63 -3.22
CA SER A 64 -1.16 -17.82 -3.13
C SER A 64 -2.08 -17.94 -4.33
N THR A 65 -2.41 -19.20 -4.70
CA THR A 65 -3.47 -19.41 -5.67
C THR A 65 -4.79 -18.87 -5.13
N ASP A 66 -5.43 -17.99 -5.89
CA ASP A 66 -6.72 -17.42 -5.50
C ASP A 66 -7.81 -18.50 -5.39
N ASP A 67 -8.52 -18.53 -4.26
CA ASP A 67 -9.68 -19.38 -4.06
C ASP A 67 -10.95 -18.55 -4.28
N PRO A 68 -11.72 -18.78 -5.36
CA PRO A 68 -12.96 -18.05 -5.61
C PRO A 68 -14.01 -18.15 -4.50
N ALA A 69 -13.91 -19.13 -3.59
CA ALA A 69 -14.79 -19.23 -2.42
C ALA A 69 -14.76 -17.97 -1.52
N ARG A 70 -13.67 -17.18 -1.59
CA ARG A 70 -13.58 -15.89 -0.90
C ARG A 70 -14.67 -14.89 -1.30
N LEU A 71 -15.21 -15.00 -2.51
CA LEU A 71 -16.26 -14.10 -3.01
C LEU A 71 -17.60 -14.28 -2.28
N GLU A 72 -17.81 -15.44 -1.67
CA GLU A 72 -18.98 -15.73 -0.83
C GLU A 72 -18.70 -15.52 0.66
N ALA A 73 -17.45 -15.20 1.03
CA ALA A 73 -17.08 -14.97 2.42
C ALA A 73 -17.47 -13.57 2.87
N HIS A 74 -17.90 -13.44 4.13
CA HIS A 74 -18.19 -12.14 4.72
C HIS A 74 -16.94 -11.35 5.11
N ARG A 75 -15.82 -12.05 5.29
CA ARG A 75 -14.56 -11.49 5.77
C ARG A 75 -13.41 -12.07 4.95
N VAL A 76 -12.61 -11.18 4.37
CA VAL A 76 -11.45 -11.56 3.53
C VAL A 76 -10.23 -10.75 3.93
N TRP A 77 -9.19 -11.43 4.35
CA TRP A 77 -7.88 -10.80 4.53
C TRP A 77 -7.20 -10.66 3.17
N ILE A 78 -6.83 -9.44 2.82
CA ILE A 78 -6.11 -9.12 1.59
C ILE A 78 -4.69 -8.76 2.01
N ILE A 79 -3.71 -9.57 1.59
CA ILE A 79 -2.33 -9.45 2.04
C ILE A 79 -1.34 -9.38 0.88
N ASP A 80 -0.32 -8.56 1.05
CA ASP A 80 0.90 -8.56 0.26
C ASP A 80 2.07 -8.84 1.21
N PRO A 81 2.66 -10.03 1.13
CA PRO A 81 3.75 -10.43 2.01
C PRO A 81 5.01 -9.60 1.85
N LEU A 82 5.27 -9.06 0.65
CA LEU A 82 6.44 -8.25 0.34
C LEU A 82 6.21 -7.33 -0.86
N ASP A 83 5.48 -6.22 -0.65
CA ASP A 83 5.36 -5.17 -1.66
C ASP A 83 6.72 -4.49 -1.90
N GLY A 84 7.17 -4.53 -3.14
CA GLY A 84 8.49 -4.04 -3.52
C GLY A 84 9.58 -5.11 -3.43
N THR A 85 9.31 -6.35 -3.86
CA THR A 85 10.27 -7.46 -3.92
C THR A 85 11.59 -7.07 -4.61
N ARG A 86 11.51 -6.22 -5.65
CA ARG A 86 12.69 -5.67 -6.34
C ARG A 86 13.52 -4.81 -5.39
N GLU A 87 12.91 -3.87 -4.71
CA GLU A 87 13.55 -2.94 -3.78
C GLU A 87 14.13 -3.67 -2.57
N TYR A 88 13.40 -4.64 -2.04
CA TYR A 88 13.87 -5.52 -0.98
C TYR A 88 15.16 -6.25 -1.35
N SER A 89 15.27 -6.70 -2.61
CA SER A 89 16.46 -7.40 -3.13
C SER A 89 17.65 -6.49 -3.44
N MET A 90 17.48 -5.17 -3.37
CA MET A 90 18.52 -4.20 -3.68
C MET A 90 19.18 -3.67 -2.41
N PRO A 91 20.52 -3.76 -2.28
CA PRO A 91 21.22 -3.21 -1.12
C PRO A 91 20.93 -1.72 -0.91
N GLY A 92 20.64 -1.33 0.33
CA GLY A 92 20.43 0.07 0.72
C GLY A 92 19.08 0.67 0.35
N ARG A 93 18.17 -0.10 -0.29
CA ARG A 93 16.77 0.33 -0.49
C ARG A 93 15.97 0.07 0.78
N ASP A 94 15.10 1.01 1.10
CA ASP A 94 14.20 1.00 2.27
C ASP A 94 12.72 1.13 1.90
N ASP A 95 12.42 1.34 0.62
CA ASP A 95 11.10 1.54 0.05
C ASP A 95 10.43 0.21 -0.38
N TRP A 96 10.22 -0.66 0.59
CA TRP A 96 9.47 -1.90 0.49
C TRP A 96 8.61 -2.10 1.75
N ALA A 97 7.54 -2.88 1.66
CA ALA A 97 6.53 -2.94 2.70
C ALA A 97 5.92 -4.35 2.88
N VAL A 98 5.15 -4.53 3.97
CA VAL A 98 4.22 -5.64 4.18
C VAL A 98 2.83 -5.06 4.33
N HIS A 99 1.84 -5.64 3.64
CA HIS A 99 0.45 -5.21 3.68
C HIS A 99 -0.44 -6.26 4.31
N VAL A 100 -1.28 -5.85 5.26
CA VAL A 100 -2.31 -6.70 5.86
C VAL A 100 -3.60 -5.90 5.98
N ALA A 101 -4.65 -6.28 5.25
CA ALA A 101 -5.95 -5.63 5.31
C ALA A 101 -7.06 -6.65 5.54
N LEU A 102 -8.15 -6.24 6.19
CA LEU A 102 -9.39 -6.99 6.30
C LEU A 102 -10.48 -6.23 5.54
N TRP A 103 -11.05 -6.89 4.55
CA TRP A 103 -12.27 -6.49 3.89
C TRP A 103 -13.48 -7.19 4.50
N GLU A 104 -14.57 -6.46 4.69
CA GLU A 104 -15.85 -7.01 5.19
C GLU A 104 -17.01 -6.57 4.31
N THR A 105 -17.93 -7.49 4.03
CA THR A 105 -19.13 -7.22 3.22
C THR A 105 -19.90 -6.02 3.76
N GLY A 106 -20.09 -5.01 2.92
CA GLY A 106 -20.89 -3.81 3.23
C GLY A 106 -20.15 -2.76 4.07
N ALA A 107 -18.88 -3.00 4.42
CA ALA A 107 -18.09 -2.06 5.21
C ALA A 107 -16.72 -1.75 4.57
N GLU A 108 -16.34 -2.47 3.48
CA GLU A 108 -15.07 -2.36 2.76
C GLU A 108 -13.86 -2.68 3.66
N ILE A 109 -12.80 -1.89 3.68
CA ILE A 109 -11.60 -2.14 4.49
C ILE A 109 -11.86 -1.68 5.94
N THR A 110 -12.02 -2.62 6.85
CA THR A 110 -12.33 -2.37 8.28
C THR A 110 -11.11 -2.43 9.19
N ALA A 111 -10.06 -3.10 8.76
CA ALA A 111 -8.77 -3.11 9.45
C ALA A 111 -7.63 -3.10 8.43
N ALA A 112 -6.58 -2.37 8.71
CA ALA A 112 -5.43 -2.28 7.82
C ALA A 112 -4.14 -2.00 8.57
N ALA A 113 -3.03 -2.55 8.07
CA ALA A 113 -1.69 -2.22 8.51
C ALA A 113 -0.69 -2.29 7.35
N VAL A 114 0.24 -1.35 7.33
CA VAL A 114 1.40 -1.31 6.47
C VAL A 114 2.64 -1.25 7.34
N SER A 115 3.52 -2.22 7.23
CA SER A 115 4.85 -2.17 7.84
C SER A 115 5.86 -1.67 6.81
N LEU A 116 6.72 -0.75 7.21
CA LEU A 116 7.94 -0.34 6.51
C LEU A 116 9.15 -0.84 7.32
N PRO A 117 9.53 -2.11 7.18
CA PRO A 117 10.46 -2.74 8.11
C PRO A 117 11.86 -2.11 8.11
N ALA A 118 12.33 -1.65 6.94
CA ALA A 118 13.66 -1.05 6.80
C ALA A 118 13.85 0.25 7.60
N ILE A 119 12.76 0.90 7.98
CA ILE A 119 12.74 2.10 8.83
C ILE A 119 12.03 1.87 10.17
N GLU A 120 11.71 0.61 10.49
CA GLU A 120 11.11 0.17 11.76
C GLU A 120 9.77 0.83 12.08
N GLU A 121 8.98 1.20 11.07
CA GLU A 121 7.66 1.84 11.24
C GLU A 121 6.51 0.90 10.84
N VAL A 122 5.42 0.97 11.61
CA VAL A 122 4.15 0.29 11.31
C VAL A 122 3.02 1.31 11.40
N PHE A 123 2.27 1.44 10.34
CA PHE A 123 1.06 2.26 10.23
C PHE A 123 -0.15 1.36 10.26
N SER A 124 -1.15 1.67 11.07
CA SER A 124 -2.33 0.82 11.17
C SER A 124 -3.57 1.57 11.61
N THR A 125 -4.72 0.97 11.38
CA THR A 125 -6.01 1.43 11.89
C THR A 125 -6.25 1.11 13.37
N ASP A 126 -5.26 0.52 14.09
CA ASP A 126 -5.31 0.28 15.54
C ASP A 126 -4.98 1.58 16.30
N GLY A 127 -5.91 2.51 16.29
CA GLY A 127 -5.76 3.81 16.90
C GLY A 127 -5.68 4.97 15.89
N PRO A 128 -5.45 6.18 16.36
CA PRO A 128 -5.42 7.35 15.48
C PRO A 128 -4.17 7.35 14.61
N VAL A 129 -4.34 7.20 13.30
CA VAL A 129 -3.26 7.45 12.33
C VAL A 129 -3.06 8.97 12.25
N ARG A 130 -1.89 9.44 12.65
CA ARG A 130 -1.58 10.87 12.60
C ARG A 130 -0.76 11.19 11.37
N LEU A 131 -1.21 12.18 10.61
CA LEU A 131 -0.35 12.86 9.64
C LEU A 131 0.82 13.50 10.39
N THR A 132 2.04 13.14 10.04
CA THR A 132 3.25 13.60 10.77
C THR A 132 3.57 15.07 10.49
N ALA A 133 3.15 15.57 9.33
CA ALA A 133 3.31 16.99 8.99
C ALA A 133 1.99 17.74 9.19
N PRO A 134 2.02 18.93 9.80
CA PRO A 134 0.86 19.81 9.82
C PRO A 134 0.45 20.10 8.37
N PRO A 135 -0.86 20.35 8.12
CA PRO A 135 -1.29 20.84 6.83
C PRO A 135 -0.50 22.11 6.53
N GLY A 136 0.43 22.02 5.60
CA GLY A 136 1.15 23.19 5.11
C GLY A 136 0.12 24.11 4.48
N VAL A 137 0.19 25.40 4.75
CA VAL A 137 -0.52 26.39 3.95
C VAL A 137 0.11 26.26 2.56
N PHE A 138 -0.61 25.63 1.63
CA PHE A 138 -0.23 25.59 0.23
C PHE A 138 -0.38 27.01 -0.30
N GLY A 139 0.69 27.76 -0.24
CA GLY A 139 0.80 29.08 -0.81
C GLY A 139 1.91 29.08 -1.87
N GLU A 140 2.04 30.14 -2.61
CA GLU A 140 2.92 30.34 -3.77
C GLU A 140 4.42 29.99 -3.56
N SER A 141 4.81 29.46 -2.40
CA SER A 141 6.22 29.28 -2.00
C SER A 141 6.75 27.84 -2.01
N ARG A 142 5.93 26.81 -2.21
CA ARG A 142 6.39 25.41 -2.22
C ARG A 142 5.73 24.60 -3.33
N ARG A 143 6.53 23.88 -4.09
CA ARG A 143 6.03 22.87 -5.04
C ARG A 143 5.49 21.67 -4.28
N LEU A 144 4.43 21.06 -4.79
CA LEU A 144 3.93 19.78 -4.27
C LEU A 144 4.96 18.67 -4.57
N ARG A 145 4.97 17.62 -3.78
CA ARG A 145 5.75 16.41 -4.01
C ARG A 145 4.80 15.30 -4.46
N LEU A 146 4.90 14.92 -5.73
CA LEU A 146 4.10 13.88 -6.35
C LEU A 146 4.93 12.60 -6.47
N VAL A 147 4.65 11.60 -5.62
CA VAL A 147 5.32 10.30 -5.73
C VAL A 147 4.67 9.45 -6.81
N VAL A 148 5.51 8.76 -7.57
CA VAL A 148 5.14 7.83 -8.63
C VAL A 148 6.06 6.62 -8.60
N SER A 149 5.69 5.55 -9.31
CA SER A 149 6.60 4.40 -9.48
C SER A 149 7.92 4.83 -10.13
N ASP A 150 9.04 4.38 -9.58
CA ASP A 150 10.37 4.60 -10.15
C ASP A 150 10.61 3.76 -11.41
N SER A 151 9.95 2.60 -11.51
CA SER A 151 10.11 1.67 -12.64
C SER A 151 9.03 1.80 -13.71
N ARG A 152 7.83 2.24 -13.36
CA ARG A 152 6.65 2.34 -14.23
C ARG A 152 5.83 3.59 -13.92
N PRO A 153 6.41 4.81 -14.02
CA PRO A 153 5.65 6.03 -13.81
C PRO A 153 4.55 6.15 -14.89
N PRO A 154 3.36 6.68 -14.56
CA PRO A 154 2.34 6.99 -15.58
C PRO A 154 2.90 7.90 -16.68
N ALA A 155 2.58 7.62 -17.94
CA ALA A 155 3.13 8.37 -19.08
C ALA A 155 2.78 9.88 -19.03
N PHE A 156 1.71 10.24 -18.34
CA PHE A 156 1.24 11.61 -18.17
C PHE A 156 1.74 12.31 -16.89
N THR A 157 2.66 11.69 -16.15
CA THR A 157 3.17 12.21 -14.87
C THR A 157 3.65 13.66 -14.96
N ASP A 158 4.51 13.98 -15.95
CA ASP A 158 5.06 15.33 -16.11
C ASP A 158 3.98 16.37 -16.47
N ALA A 159 2.99 15.96 -17.26
CA ALA A 159 1.88 16.83 -17.62
C ALA A 159 1.01 17.16 -16.38
N VAL A 160 0.72 16.17 -15.54
CA VAL A 160 0.00 16.39 -14.27
C VAL A 160 0.84 17.23 -13.31
N ALA A 161 2.12 16.90 -13.13
CA ALA A 161 3.02 17.64 -12.24
C ALA A 161 3.12 19.14 -12.65
N GLY A 162 3.18 19.42 -13.95
CA GLY A 162 3.16 20.79 -14.46
C GLY A 162 1.87 21.55 -14.13
N ARG A 163 0.70 20.88 -14.21
CA ARG A 163 -0.61 21.50 -13.92
C ARG A 163 -0.80 21.85 -12.46
N VAL A 164 -0.30 21.00 -11.54
CA VAL A 164 -0.47 21.18 -10.09
C VAL A 164 0.77 21.78 -9.43
N PHE A 165 1.76 22.22 -10.22
CA PHE A 165 3.02 22.77 -9.72
C PHE A 165 3.72 21.83 -8.74
N ALA A 166 3.97 20.59 -9.17
CA ALA A 166 4.61 19.56 -8.38
C ALA A 166 6.04 19.22 -8.86
N ASP A 167 6.85 18.71 -7.94
CA ASP A 167 8.07 17.96 -8.21
C ASP A 167 7.74 16.48 -8.20
N VAL A 168 8.24 15.73 -9.19
CA VAL A 168 8.04 14.29 -9.28
C VAL A 168 9.12 13.58 -8.46
N VAL A 169 8.67 12.68 -7.58
CA VAL A 169 9.53 11.88 -6.71
C VAL A 169 9.36 10.40 -7.05
N PRO A 170 10.34 9.76 -7.69
CA PRO A 170 10.29 8.33 -7.98
C PRO A 170 10.53 7.52 -6.70
N MET A 171 9.71 6.47 -6.47
CA MET A 171 9.80 5.57 -5.32
C MET A 171 9.30 4.17 -5.68
N GLY A 172 9.86 3.12 -5.07
CA GLY A 172 9.35 1.75 -5.15
C GLY A 172 8.11 1.53 -4.30
N SER A 173 7.59 0.29 -4.23
CA SER A 173 6.50 -0.15 -3.36
C SER A 173 5.25 0.77 -3.36
N ALA A 174 4.06 0.22 -3.46
CA ALA A 174 2.82 0.98 -3.34
C ALA A 174 2.58 1.44 -1.89
N GLY A 175 2.92 0.57 -0.94
CA GLY A 175 2.86 0.88 0.49
C GLY A 175 3.80 2.01 0.87
N ALA A 176 5.08 1.95 0.46
CA ALA A 176 6.05 3.00 0.75
C ALA A 176 5.60 4.36 0.20
N LYS A 177 5.10 4.42 -1.06
CA LYS A 177 4.56 5.65 -1.65
C LYS A 177 3.37 6.21 -0.88
N THR A 178 2.43 5.35 -0.51
CA THR A 178 1.25 5.78 0.28
C THR A 178 1.66 6.25 1.67
N MET A 179 2.55 5.53 2.34
CA MET A 179 3.03 5.93 3.67
C MET A 179 3.89 7.19 3.62
N ALA A 180 4.59 7.49 2.52
CA ALA A 180 5.26 8.78 2.33
C ALA A 180 4.26 9.96 2.36
N VAL A 181 3.02 9.77 1.83
CA VAL A 181 1.95 10.77 1.96
C VAL A 181 1.45 10.86 3.40
N VAL A 182 1.24 9.73 4.08
CA VAL A 182 0.83 9.69 5.51
C VAL A 182 1.88 10.38 6.39
N ARG A 183 3.17 10.17 6.13
CA ARG A 183 4.30 10.79 6.86
C ARG A 183 4.52 12.26 6.49
N GLY A 184 3.79 12.80 5.51
CA GLY A 184 3.98 14.17 5.04
C GLY A 184 5.28 14.40 4.26
N GLU A 185 5.96 13.34 3.84
CA GLU A 185 7.14 13.37 2.97
C GLU A 185 6.76 13.57 1.50
N ALA A 186 5.51 13.24 1.15
CA ALA A 186 4.89 13.52 -0.13
C ALA A 186 3.51 14.17 0.07
N ASP A 187 2.96 14.76 -0.97
CA ASP A 187 1.65 15.40 -0.94
C ASP A 187 0.61 14.57 -1.68
N ALA A 188 1.05 13.77 -2.65
CA ALA A 188 0.19 12.86 -3.40
C ALA A 188 0.98 11.67 -3.95
N TYR A 189 0.30 10.54 -4.10
CA TYR A 189 0.73 9.37 -4.84
C TYR A 189 -0.20 9.15 -6.02
N LEU A 190 0.37 9.08 -7.22
CA LEU A 190 -0.32 8.85 -8.48
C LEU A 190 0.14 7.54 -9.10
N HIS A 191 -0.81 6.65 -9.39
CA HIS A 191 -0.57 5.38 -10.07
C HIS A 191 -1.52 5.20 -11.25
N ALA A 192 -1.00 4.71 -12.37
CA ALA A 192 -1.76 4.22 -13.51
C ALA A 192 -0.98 3.09 -14.21
N GLY A 193 -1.69 2.27 -14.97
CA GLY A 193 -1.09 1.13 -15.67
C GLY A 193 -1.30 -0.20 -14.95
N GLY A 194 -2.10 -0.20 -13.89
CA GLY A 194 -2.59 -1.38 -13.21
C GLY A 194 -1.75 -1.82 -12.02
N GLN A 195 -2.47 -2.28 -11.02
CA GLN A 195 -1.99 -2.92 -9.81
C GLN A 195 -3.01 -3.95 -9.34
N TRP A 196 -2.68 -4.74 -8.33
CA TRP A 196 -3.61 -5.68 -7.73
C TRP A 196 -4.23 -5.12 -6.45
N GLU A 197 -5.29 -5.77 -5.95
CA GLU A 197 -5.94 -5.33 -4.72
C GLU A 197 -4.99 -5.35 -3.51
N TRP A 198 -4.09 -6.31 -3.42
CA TRP A 198 -3.11 -6.41 -2.33
C TRP A 198 -2.06 -5.30 -2.33
N ASP A 199 -1.76 -4.68 -3.49
CA ASP A 199 -0.88 -3.49 -3.56
C ASP A 199 -1.50 -2.28 -2.83
N SER A 200 -2.83 -2.21 -2.71
CA SER A 200 -3.52 -0.98 -2.27
C SER A 200 -4.47 -1.14 -1.09
N ALA A 201 -5.03 -2.32 -0.81
CA ALA A 201 -6.06 -2.48 0.23
C ALA A 201 -5.59 -1.98 1.61
N ALA A 202 -4.43 -2.42 2.06
CA ALA A 202 -3.89 -1.96 3.34
C ALA A 202 -3.41 -0.49 3.28
N PRO A 203 -2.63 -0.06 2.28
CA PRO A 203 -2.23 1.33 2.15
C PRO A 203 -3.40 2.31 2.12
N VAL A 204 -4.46 2.01 1.37
CA VAL A 204 -5.67 2.85 1.29
C VAL A 204 -6.42 2.86 2.61
N GLY A 205 -6.60 1.71 3.28
CA GLY A 205 -7.23 1.64 4.60
C GLY A 205 -6.54 2.53 5.63
N VAL A 206 -5.21 2.51 5.67
CA VAL A 206 -4.40 3.39 6.54
C VAL A 206 -4.51 4.85 6.12
N ALA A 207 -4.44 5.15 4.82
CA ALA A 207 -4.53 6.52 4.31
C ALA A 207 -5.88 7.18 4.64
N LEU A 208 -6.99 6.46 4.45
CA LEU A 208 -8.33 6.95 4.80
C LEU A 208 -8.47 7.17 6.32
N ALA A 209 -7.94 6.26 7.14
CA ALA A 209 -7.92 6.42 8.60
C ALA A 209 -7.07 7.64 9.05
N ALA A 210 -6.08 8.03 8.26
CA ALA A 210 -5.29 9.24 8.46
C ALA A 210 -6.01 10.53 7.99
N GLY A 211 -7.19 10.42 7.36
CA GLY A 211 -7.92 11.57 6.82
C GLY A 211 -7.44 12.02 5.44
N LEU A 212 -6.67 11.20 4.74
CA LEU A 212 -6.31 11.44 3.34
C LEU A 212 -7.48 11.10 2.40
N HIS A 213 -7.39 11.58 1.17
CA HIS A 213 -8.24 11.15 0.07
C HIS A 213 -7.62 9.94 -0.63
N ALA A 214 -8.46 8.95 -0.99
CA ALA A 214 -8.08 7.84 -1.85
C ALA A 214 -9.24 7.52 -2.82
N SER A 215 -8.94 7.43 -4.11
CA SER A 215 -9.92 7.13 -5.16
C SER A 215 -9.24 6.55 -6.41
N ARG A 216 -10.06 6.11 -7.36
CA ARG A 216 -9.66 5.95 -8.76
C ARG A 216 -9.33 7.33 -9.36
N LEU A 217 -8.65 7.36 -10.51
CA LEU A 217 -8.30 8.62 -11.19
C LEU A 217 -9.52 9.34 -11.79
N ASP A 218 -10.62 8.64 -12.01
CA ASP A 218 -11.90 9.22 -12.40
C ASP A 218 -12.74 9.74 -11.20
N GLY A 219 -12.18 9.65 -10.00
CA GLY A 219 -12.82 10.04 -8.74
C GLY A 219 -13.76 8.99 -8.16
N SER A 220 -13.97 7.85 -8.82
CA SER A 220 -14.82 6.78 -8.30
C SER A 220 -14.15 6.08 -7.09
N ALA A 221 -14.97 5.41 -6.28
CA ALA A 221 -14.50 4.66 -5.13
C ALA A 221 -13.65 3.45 -5.55
N LEU A 222 -12.68 3.12 -4.71
CA LEU A 222 -11.93 1.86 -4.79
C LEU A 222 -12.81 0.74 -4.24
N VAL A 223 -12.91 -0.36 -4.96
CA VAL A 223 -13.72 -1.53 -4.59
C VAL A 223 -12.81 -2.75 -4.53
N TYR A 224 -12.92 -3.49 -3.44
CA TYR A 224 -12.07 -4.65 -3.14
C TYR A 224 -12.87 -5.96 -3.13
N ASN A 225 -12.15 -7.08 -3.03
CA ASN A 225 -12.69 -8.44 -3.10
C ASN A 225 -13.45 -8.73 -4.39
N GLN A 226 -12.92 -8.27 -5.52
CA GLN A 226 -13.53 -8.48 -6.82
C GLN A 226 -13.13 -9.84 -7.42
N PRO A 227 -13.94 -10.44 -8.32
CA PRO A 227 -13.61 -11.69 -9.00
C PRO A 227 -12.28 -11.63 -9.75
N ARG A 228 -11.93 -10.49 -10.29
CA ARG A 228 -10.60 -10.16 -10.78
C ARG A 228 -10.01 -9.09 -9.85
N PRO A 229 -9.07 -9.44 -8.98
CA PRO A 229 -8.52 -8.52 -7.98
C PRO A 229 -7.55 -7.51 -8.60
N TYR A 230 -8.01 -6.77 -9.62
CA TYR A 230 -7.21 -5.82 -10.41
C TYR A 230 -7.77 -4.41 -10.32
N LEU A 231 -6.90 -3.48 -9.99
CA LEU A 231 -7.17 -2.03 -9.94
C LEU A 231 -6.34 -1.32 -11.01
N PRO A 232 -6.96 -0.64 -11.99
CA PRO A 232 -6.22 -0.03 -13.09
C PRO A 232 -5.43 1.22 -12.69
N ASP A 233 -5.83 1.92 -11.63
CA ASP A 233 -5.23 3.19 -11.22
C ASP A 233 -5.57 3.54 -9.77
N LEU A 234 -4.85 4.51 -9.21
CA LEU A 234 -5.01 4.98 -7.83
C LEU A 234 -4.50 6.42 -7.69
N LEU A 235 -5.25 7.23 -6.97
CA LEU A 235 -4.81 8.50 -6.40
C LEU A 235 -4.94 8.43 -4.88
N VAL A 236 -3.84 8.67 -4.16
CA VAL A 236 -3.85 8.96 -2.72
C VAL A 236 -3.24 10.34 -2.53
N CYS A 237 -3.93 11.22 -1.83
CA CYS A 237 -3.40 12.57 -1.61
C CYS A 237 -3.99 13.20 -0.34
N ARG A 238 -3.44 14.32 0.05
CA ARG A 238 -4.04 15.18 1.07
C ARG A 238 -5.42 15.61 0.60
N ALA A 239 -6.41 15.56 1.50
CA ALA A 239 -7.82 15.76 1.15
C ALA A 239 -8.08 17.09 0.43
N GLU A 240 -7.38 18.16 0.83
CA GLU A 240 -7.51 19.48 0.21
C GLU A 240 -6.96 19.56 -1.22
N LEU A 241 -6.16 18.59 -1.66
CA LEU A 241 -5.59 18.54 -3.02
C LEU A 241 -6.43 17.69 -3.98
N ALA A 242 -7.40 16.93 -3.47
CA ALA A 242 -8.12 15.92 -4.25
C ALA A 242 -8.75 16.50 -5.53
N SER A 243 -9.53 17.59 -5.40
CA SER A 243 -10.20 18.22 -6.56
C SER A 243 -9.20 18.68 -7.62
N SER A 244 -8.14 19.38 -7.23
CA SER A 244 -7.16 19.90 -8.19
C SER A 244 -6.36 18.79 -8.87
N LEU A 245 -6.07 17.70 -8.18
CA LEU A 245 -5.38 16.54 -8.75
C LEU A 245 -6.29 15.75 -9.69
N LEU A 246 -7.55 15.51 -9.31
CA LEU A 246 -8.54 14.85 -10.18
C LEU A 246 -8.77 15.67 -11.46
N ASP A 247 -8.93 17.00 -11.36
CA ASP A 247 -9.04 17.88 -12.53
C ASP A 247 -7.78 17.82 -13.42
N ALA A 248 -6.61 17.68 -12.81
CA ALA A 248 -5.35 17.60 -13.55
C ALA A 248 -5.17 16.28 -14.31
N VAL A 249 -5.66 15.16 -13.74
CA VAL A 249 -5.57 13.83 -14.36
C VAL A 249 -6.72 13.53 -15.32
N ALA A 250 -7.88 14.17 -15.19
CA ALA A 250 -9.09 13.92 -15.96
C ALA A 250 -8.87 13.80 -17.49
N PRO A 251 -8.01 14.61 -18.15
CA PRO A 251 -7.74 14.47 -19.59
C PRO A 251 -7.00 13.20 -20.01
N PHE A 252 -6.56 12.39 -19.06
CA PHE A 252 -5.79 11.15 -19.26
C PHE A 252 -6.56 9.91 -18.78
N CYS A 253 -7.78 10.07 -18.26
CA CYS A 253 -8.70 9.00 -17.87
C CYS A 253 -9.64 8.76 -19.06
N ASP A 254 -9.37 7.71 -19.86
CA ASP A 254 -10.26 7.22 -20.93
C ASP A 254 -11.15 6.08 -20.41
#